data_6419721fb0f8b939b292aed214a4ff8d
#
_entry.id   6419721fb0f8b939b292aed214a4ff8d
#
_cell.length_a   1.000
_cell.length_b   1.000
_cell.length_c   1.000
_cell.angle_alpha   90.00
_cell.angle_beta   90.00
_cell.angle_gamma   90.00
#
_symmetry.space_group_name_H-M   'P 1'
#
loop_
_entity.id
_entity.type
_entity.pdbx_description
1 polymer ?
#
loop_
_entity_poly.entity_id
_entity_poly.type
_entity_poly.pdbx_seq_one_letter_code
_entity_poly.pdbx_strand_id
1 'polypeptide(L)'
;FTAAKYSVEFSRDSIRNVPYFLLALVGANILLVLILAVLSGYRLYASLRPVASGIDGLSSGRKVLVPEHGLVGDLGRKLNQAARMLEQQRWNLEKRDTARTEWISGVSHDIRTPLSMVMGYADNLENDAELPEEARKQAGIIKEQSLKIKTLIEDLNLTSKLEYQMQPLRMEKYVPAALLRSVAVSCLNGGLEEGYELEADIGEELEGLVLAGDVRLMTRALHNLIGNSIRHNTGCRILLSGRLVQQGPVPLCRIGVKDDGNGIPQEIRDILEEKPAMGGTGAAEGGKSLAGQPGNPSGRPHIMGLRIVKQIINAHGGRMEFSGDGREVILLLPVTGTLDTEKKKEKKKWWEILWYGENRIKTLEKN
;
A
#
# COMPACT_ATOMS: atom_id res chain seq x y z
N PHE A 1 106.40 0.86 -23.09
CA PHE A 1 104.96 0.81 -22.75
C PHE A 1 104.57 -0.67 -22.82
N THR A 2 104.52 -1.35 -21.68
CA THR A 2 104.04 -2.71 -21.56
C THR A 2 102.57 -2.71 -21.25
N ALA A 3 101.76 -3.08 -22.22
CA ALA A 3 100.29 -3.30 -22.02
C ALA A 3 100.10 -4.55 -21.16
N ALA A 4 99.70 -4.37 -19.90
CA ALA A 4 99.29 -5.48 -19.04
C ALA A 4 98.07 -6.17 -19.64
N LYS A 5 98.27 -7.40 -20.15
CA LYS A 5 97.16 -8.25 -20.57
C LYS A 5 96.45 -8.79 -19.33
N TYR A 6 95.37 -8.27 -18.96
CA TYR A 6 94.47 -8.87 -17.98
C TYR A 6 93.81 -10.09 -18.65
N SER A 7 94.32 -11.28 -18.45
CA SER A 7 93.63 -12.51 -18.78
C SER A 7 92.68 -12.85 -17.66
N VAL A 8 91.41 -12.76 -17.93
CA VAL A 8 90.37 -13.24 -17.00
C VAL A 8 90.32 -14.76 -17.17
N GLU A 9 91.02 -15.52 -16.25
CA GLU A 9 90.93 -16.96 -16.22
C GLU A 9 89.58 -17.36 -15.59
N PHE A 10 88.64 -17.83 -16.41
CA PHE A 10 87.44 -18.46 -15.94
C PHE A 10 87.72 -19.91 -15.55
N SER A 11 87.48 -20.29 -14.28
CA SER A 11 87.49 -21.66 -13.82
C SER A 11 86.48 -22.49 -14.64
N ARG A 12 86.89 -23.74 -15.05
CA ARG A 12 86.02 -24.68 -15.77
C ARG A 12 84.68 -24.94 -15.04
N ASP A 13 84.68 -24.93 -13.71
CA ASP A 13 83.52 -25.11 -12.86
C ASP A 13 82.59 -23.88 -12.89
N SER A 14 83.13 -22.68 -13.04
CA SER A 14 82.38 -21.50 -13.24
C SER A 14 81.57 -21.53 -14.55
N ILE A 15 82.20 -21.94 -15.65
CA ILE A 15 81.55 -22.05 -16.97
C ILE A 15 80.50 -23.17 -16.96
N ARG A 16 80.69 -24.27 -16.32
CA ARG A 16 79.78 -25.39 -16.20
C ARG A 16 78.49 -24.97 -15.38
N ASN A 17 78.66 -24.10 -14.42
CA ASN A 17 77.54 -23.64 -13.54
C ASN A 17 76.80 -22.46 -14.08
N VAL A 18 77.25 -21.74 -15.14
CA VAL A 18 76.55 -20.62 -15.78
C VAL A 18 75.10 -20.95 -16.12
N PRO A 19 74.77 -22.09 -16.76
CA PRO A 19 73.35 -22.37 -17.09
C PRO A 19 72.44 -22.53 -15.85
N TYR A 20 72.98 -23.07 -14.74
CA TYR A 20 72.23 -23.19 -13.48
C TYR A 20 71.98 -21.81 -12.84
N PHE A 21 72.98 -20.90 -12.91
CA PHE A 21 72.80 -19.52 -12.44
C PHE A 21 71.80 -18.77 -13.28
N LEU A 22 71.78 -18.93 -14.61
CA LEU A 22 70.77 -18.32 -15.50
C LEU A 22 69.40 -18.88 -15.21
N LEU A 23 69.25 -20.17 -15.02
CA LEU A 23 67.97 -20.81 -14.70
C LEU A 23 67.44 -20.36 -13.33
N ALA A 24 68.32 -20.22 -12.32
CA ALA A 24 67.98 -19.69 -11.02
C ALA A 24 67.57 -18.22 -11.10
N LEU A 25 68.24 -17.39 -11.92
CA LEU A 25 67.92 -16.00 -12.15
C LEU A 25 66.52 -15.84 -12.83
N VAL A 26 66.25 -16.65 -13.86
CA VAL A 26 64.97 -16.70 -14.54
C VAL A 26 63.89 -17.14 -13.57
N GLY A 27 64.11 -18.20 -12.77
CA GLY A 27 63.19 -18.66 -11.75
C GLY A 27 62.88 -17.59 -10.69
N ALA A 28 63.91 -16.87 -10.22
CA ALA A 28 63.74 -15.77 -9.28
C ALA A 28 62.93 -14.60 -9.86
N ASN A 29 63.15 -14.26 -11.14
CA ASN A 29 62.35 -13.24 -11.83
C ASN A 29 60.89 -13.65 -12.00
N ILE A 30 60.63 -14.91 -12.38
CA ILE A 30 59.24 -15.42 -12.49
C ILE A 30 58.57 -15.37 -11.12
N LEU A 31 59.25 -15.80 -10.06
CA LEU A 31 58.72 -15.75 -8.70
C LEU A 31 58.43 -14.31 -8.25
N LEU A 32 59.31 -13.36 -8.54
CA LEU A 32 59.15 -11.96 -8.24
C LEU A 32 57.90 -11.36 -8.96
N VAL A 33 57.77 -11.65 -10.25
CA VAL A 33 56.61 -11.23 -11.05
C VAL A 33 55.32 -11.81 -10.48
N LEU A 34 55.32 -13.07 -10.07
CA LEU A 34 54.16 -13.74 -9.49
C LEU A 34 53.75 -13.14 -8.13
N ILE A 35 54.74 -12.84 -7.28
CA ILE A 35 54.51 -12.13 -6.01
C ILE A 35 53.90 -10.73 -6.26
N LEU A 36 54.47 -9.96 -7.18
CA LEU A 36 53.96 -8.63 -7.53
C LEU A 36 52.54 -8.68 -8.12
N ALA A 37 52.25 -9.70 -8.94
CA ALA A 37 50.91 -9.91 -9.50
C ALA A 37 49.90 -10.24 -8.41
N VAL A 38 50.23 -11.12 -7.45
CA VAL A 38 49.35 -11.44 -6.32
C VAL A 38 49.11 -10.22 -5.42
N LEU A 39 50.18 -9.49 -5.08
CA LEU A 39 50.10 -8.30 -4.25
C LEU A 39 49.25 -7.20 -4.91
N SER A 40 49.42 -6.94 -6.22
CA SER A 40 48.63 -5.96 -6.95
C SER A 40 47.18 -6.40 -7.10
N GLY A 41 46.91 -7.67 -7.35
CA GLY A 41 45.57 -8.25 -7.40
C GLY A 41 44.86 -8.12 -6.06
N TYR A 42 45.52 -8.42 -4.95
CA TYR A 42 44.98 -8.27 -3.60
C TYR A 42 44.65 -6.79 -3.28
N ARG A 43 45.55 -5.86 -3.61
CA ARG A 43 45.30 -4.42 -3.43
C ARG A 43 44.13 -3.94 -4.25
N LEU A 44 43.97 -4.38 -5.49
CA LEU A 44 42.84 -4.04 -6.34
C LEU A 44 41.53 -4.60 -5.75
N TYR A 45 41.51 -5.87 -5.37
CA TYR A 45 40.35 -6.49 -4.73
C TYR A 45 39.95 -5.77 -3.43
N ALA A 46 40.89 -5.47 -2.56
CA ALA A 46 40.65 -4.79 -1.30
C ALA A 46 40.10 -3.35 -1.52
N SER A 47 40.50 -2.67 -2.61
CA SER A 47 40.00 -1.33 -2.93
C SER A 47 38.64 -1.34 -3.60
N LEU A 48 38.26 -2.39 -4.34
CA LEU A 48 36.95 -2.52 -5.00
C LEU A 48 35.83 -3.01 -4.05
N ARG A 49 36.17 -3.82 -3.06
CA ARG A 49 35.20 -4.40 -2.11
C ARG A 49 34.31 -3.36 -1.41
N PRO A 50 34.83 -2.21 -0.89
CA PRO A 50 33.99 -1.18 -0.28
C PRO A 50 33.03 -0.53 -1.27
N VAL A 51 33.41 -0.40 -2.54
CA VAL A 51 32.56 0.16 -3.59
C VAL A 51 31.40 -0.78 -3.90
N ALA A 52 31.69 -2.08 -4.07
CA ALA A 52 30.66 -3.09 -4.30
C ALA A 52 29.64 -3.14 -3.13
N SER A 53 30.14 -3.19 -1.88
CA SER A 53 29.26 -3.14 -0.71
C SER A 53 28.49 -1.83 -0.57
N GLY A 54 29.05 -0.73 -1.07
CA GLY A 54 28.37 0.55 -1.15
C GLY A 54 27.17 0.54 -2.13
N ILE A 55 27.33 -0.10 -3.29
CA ILE A 55 26.22 -0.26 -4.26
C ILE A 55 25.09 -1.10 -3.66
N ASP A 56 25.44 -2.22 -3.00
CA ASP A 56 24.46 -3.06 -2.30
C ASP A 56 23.77 -2.30 -1.17
N GLY A 57 24.49 -1.44 -0.47
CA GLY A 57 23.96 -0.54 0.56
C GLY A 57 22.94 0.45 -0.02
N LEU A 58 23.24 1.06 -1.17
CA LEU A 58 22.33 1.98 -1.86
C LEU A 58 21.04 1.29 -2.30
N SER A 59 21.12 0.10 -2.87
CA SER A 59 19.96 -0.67 -3.30
C SER A 59 19.04 -1.05 -2.13
N SER A 60 19.63 -1.29 -0.96
CA SER A 60 18.89 -1.61 0.28
C SER A 60 18.50 -0.39 1.13
N GLY A 61 18.71 0.83 0.61
CA GLY A 61 18.31 2.07 1.29
C GLY A 61 19.14 2.43 2.53
N ARG A 62 20.30 1.79 2.73
CA ARG A 62 21.20 2.10 3.86
C ARG A 62 22.09 3.29 3.55
N LYS A 63 22.52 4.00 4.61
CA LYS A 63 23.54 5.04 4.45
C LYS A 63 24.84 4.44 3.98
N VAL A 64 25.36 4.96 2.87
CA VAL A 64 26.58 4.50 2.24
C VAL A 64 27.66 5.57 2.40
N LEU A 65 28.81 5.17 2.94
CA LEU A 65 30.03 5.96 2.96
C LEU A 65 31.18 5.09 2.49
N VAL A 66 31.71 5.40 1.32
CA VAL A 66 32.83 4.67 0.71
C VAL A 66 34.08 5.52 0.79
N PRO A 67 35.29 4.94 1.03
CA PRO A 67 36.56 5.69 1.04
C PRO A 67 36.80 6.43 -0.29
N GLU A 68 37.19 7.71 -0.20
CA GLU A 68 37.42 8.60 -1.37
C GLU A 68 38.90 8.67 -1.76
N HIS A 69 39.73 7.77 -1.28
CA HIS A 69 41.18 7.74 -1.53
C HIS A 69 41.64 6.36 -2.01
N GLY A 70 42.86 6.27 -2.57
CA GLY A 70 43.39 5.06 -3.15
C GLY A 70 43.08 4.87 -4.64
N LEU A 71 43.28 3.65 -5.16
CA LEU A 71 43.17 3.34 -6.59
C LEU A 71 41.77 3.62 -7.20
N VAL A 72 40.75 3.52 -6.40
CA VAL A 72 39.34 3.74 -6.82
C VAL A 72 38.69 4.92 -6.11
N GLY A 73 39.48 5.85 -5.57
CA GLY A 73 38.98 6.98 -4.79
C GLY A 73 38.02 7.89 -5.56
N ASP A 74 38.23 8.08 -6.88
CA ASP A 74 37.32 8.84 -7.73
C ASP A 74 35.96 8.15 -7.87
N LEU A 75 35.94 6.82 -8.00
CA LEU A 75 34.71 6.04 -8.03
C LEU A 75 33.97 6.11 -6.68
N GLY A 76 34.72 6.03 -5.56
CA GLY A 76 34.17 6.21 -4.21
C GLY A 76 33.52 7.60 -4.05
N ARG A 77 34.15 8.66 -4.55
CA ARG A 77 33.64 10.03 -4.52
C ARG A 77 32.34 10.16 -5.31
N LYS A 78 32.29 9.63 -6.54
CA LYS A 78 31.08 9.62 -7.38
C LYS A 78 29.94 8.84 -6.73
N LEU A 79 30.24 7.69 -6.12
CA LEU A 79 29.25 6.89 -5.40
C LEU A 79 28.70 7.62 -4.18
N ASN A 80 29.55 8.26 -3.38
CA ASN A 80 29.14 9.09 -2.24
C ASN A 80 28.29 10.30 -2.70
N GLN A 81 28.63 10.91 -3.82
CA GLN A 81 27.84 12.01 -4.41
C GLN A 81 26.45 11.52 -4.84
N ALA A 82 26.35 10.39 -5.53
CA ALA A 82 25.09 9.78 -5.93
C ALA A 82 24.25 9.39 -4.68
N ALA A 83 24.88 8.84 -3.64
CA ALA A 83 24.24 8.53 -2.38
C ALA A 83 23.60 9.76 -1.72
N ARG A 84 24.35 10.87 -1.65
CA ARG A 84 23.84 12.15 -1.11
C ARG A 84 22.69 12.72 -1.94
N MET A 85 22.79 12.65 -3.27
CA MET A 85 21.70 13.09 -4.16
C MET A 85 20.41 12.28 -3.95
N LEU A 86 20.52 10.95 -3.85
CA LEU A 86 19.38 10.08 -3.60
C LEU A 86 18.76 10.34 -2.20
N GLU A 87 19.57 10.53 -1.17
CA GLU A 87 19.11 10.88 0.18
C GLU A 87 18.37 12.21 0.17
N GLN A 88 18.91 13.23 -0.52
CA GLN A 88 18.25 14.53 -0.66
C GLN A 88 16.96 14.47 -1.46
N GLN A 89 16.91 13.68 -2.54
CA GLN A 89 15.67 13.46 -3.29
C GLN A 89 14.60 12.78 -2.43
N ARG A 90 14.95 11.73 -1.68
CA ARG A 90 14.03 11.07 -0.73
C ARG A 90 13.49 12.06 0.29
N TRP A 91 14.37 12.83 0.93
CA TRP A 91 13.98 13.85 1.91
C TRP A 91 13.04 14.90 1.32
N ASN A 92 13.32 15.38 0.08
CA ASN A 92 12.45 16.34 -0.60
C ASN A 92 11.07 15.74 -0.93
N LEU A 93 11.02 14.45 -1.32
CA LEU A 93 9.76 13.75 -1.55
C LEU A 93 8.96 13.63 -0.24
N GLU A 94 9.57 13.14 0.83
CA GLU A 94 8.93 13.02 2.15
C GLU A 94 8.41 14.36 2.66
N LYS A 95 9.22 15.44 2.53
CA LYS A 95 8.80 16.79 2.91
C LYS A 95 7.62 17.28 2.10
N ARG A 96 7.62 17.05 0.77
CA ARG A 96 6.52 17.42 -0.11
C ARG A 96 5.24 16.65 0.26
N ASP A 97 5.36 15.36 0.54
CA ASP A 97 4.23 14.49 0.86
C ASP A 97 3.64 14.86 2.23
N THR A 98 4.49 15.18 3.22
CA THR A 98 4.08 15.73 4.51
C THR A 98 3.33 17.04 4.34
N ALA A 99 3.92 18.01 3.62
CA ALA A 99 3.29 19.32 3.40
C ALA A 99 1.94 19.19 2.68
N ARG A 100 1.82 18.28 1.71
CA ARG A 100 0.56 18.00 1.02
C ARG A 100 -0.51 17.44 1.98
N THR A 101 -0.13 16.51 2.83
CA THR A 101 -1.05 15.90 3.81
C THR A 101 -1.50 16.93 4.86
N GLU A 102 -0.58 17.73 5.37
CA GLU A 102 -0.89 18.82 6.30
C GLU A 102 -1.81 19.86 5.66
N TRP A 103 -1.54 20.25 4.41
CA TRP A 103 -2.39 21.18 3.68
C TRP A 103 -3.81 20.64 3.49
N ILE A 104 -3.99 19.38 3.05
CA ILE A 104 -5.31 18.75 2.91
C ILE A 104 -6.02 18.68 4.27
N SER A 105 -5.28 18.36 5.34
CA SER A 105 -5.85 18.30 6.70
C SER A 105 -6.32 19.68 7.18
N GLY A 106 -5.52 20.73 6.93
CA GLY A 106 -5.87 22.11 7.24
C GLY A 106 -7.11 22.59 6.49
N VAL A 107 -7.10 22.43 5.16
CA VAL A 107 -8.26 22.78 4.31
C VAL A 107 -9.51 22.01 4.74
N SER A 108 -9.37 20.71 5.07
CA SER A 108 -10.50 19.90 5.55
C SER A 108 -11.11 20.44 6.85
N HIS A 109 -10.26 20.92 7.77
CA HIS A 109 -10.70 21.55 9.01
C HIS A 109 -11.42 22.88 8.74
N ASP A 110 -10.85 23.73 7.89
CA ASP A 110 -11.34 25.05 7.61
C ASP A 110 -12.67 25.05 6.81
N ILE A 111 -12.90 23.99 6.02
CA ILE A 111 -14.20 23.79 5.34
C ILE A 111 -15.24 23.16 6.28
N ARG A 112 -14.84 22.29 7.22
CA ARG A 112 -15.79 21.64 8.14
C ARG A 112 -16.57 22.63 8.98
N THR A 113 -15.94 23.70 9.44
CA THR A 113 -16.57 24.71 10.31
C THR A 113 -17.73 25.45 9.62
N PRO A 114 -17.54 26.12 8.45
CA PRO A 114 -18.64 26.77 7.75
C PRO A 114 -19.70 25.78 7.27
N LEU A 115 -19.31 24.58 6.86
CA LEU A 115 -20.22 23.54 6.41
C LEU A 115 -21.13 23.05 7.54
N SER A 116 -20.62 22.93 8.76
CA SER A 116 -21.43 22.58 9.94
C SER A 116 -22.45 23.65 10.27
N MET A 117 -22.14 24.93 10.06
CA MET A 117 -23.11 26.04 10.21
C MET A 117 -24.18 25.96 9.15
N VAL A 118 -23.83 25.75 7.88
CA VAL A 118 -24.83 25.60 6.79
C VAL A 118 -25.74 24.42 7.08
N MET A 119 -25.21 23.27 7.51
CA MET A 119 -26.00 22.10 7.90
C MET A 119 -26.95 22.42 9.07
N GLY A 120 -26.48 23.14 10.10
CA GLY A 120 -27.29 23.50 11.25
C GLY A 120 -28.43 24.45 10.87
N TYR A 121 -28.20 25.47 10.02
CA TYR A 121 -29.27 26.35 9.52
C TYR A 121 -30.24 25.59 8.62
N ALA A 122 -29.75 24.73 7.75
CA ALA A 122 -30.61 23.92 6.90
C ALA A 122 -31.50 22.96 7.72
N ASP A 123 -30.93 22.34 8.77
CA ASP A 123 -31.69 21.48 9.69
C ASP A 123 -32.80 22.25 10.43
N ASN A 124 -32.50 23.46 10.93
CA ASN A 124 -33.48 24.31 11.58
C ASN A 124 -34.63 24.71 10.62
N LEU A 125 -34.30 25.10 9.37
CA LEU A 125 -35.31 25.48 8.36
C LEU A 125 -36.15 24.28 7.90
N GLU A 126 -35.55 23.07 7.79
CA GLU A 126 -36.27 21.84 7.44
C GLU A 126 -37.30 21.47 8.49
N ASN A 127 -36.99 21.70 9.77
CA ASN A 127 -37.84 21.35 10.90
C ASN A 127 -38.79 22.50 11.34
N ASP A 128 -38.72 23.67 10.72
CA ASP A 128 -39.60 24.81 11.05
C ASP A 128 -40.99 24.63 10.46
N ALA A 129 -41.97 24.41 11.33
CA ALA A 129 -43.36 24.19 10.93
C ALA A 129 -44.04 25.46 10.38
N GLU A 130 -43.51 26.66 10.63
CA GLU A 130 -44.06 27.92 10.13
C GLU A 130 -43.70 28.19 8.67
N LEU A 131 -42.69 27.49 8.13
CA LEU A 131 -42.25 27.66 6.75
C LEU A 131 -43.11 26.86 5.76
N PRO A 132 -43.29 27.38 4.53
CA PRO A 132 -43.92 26.64 3.45
C PRO A 132 -43.21 25.30 3.18
N GLU A 133 -44.01 24.29 2.81
CA GLU A 133 -43.49 22.95 2.54
C GLU A 133 -42.35 22.93 1.51
N GLU A 134 -42.44 23.77 0.49
CA GLU A 134 -41.40 23.91 -0.54
C GLU A 134 -40.08 24.44 0.02
N ALA A 135 -40.14 25.41 0.94
CA ALA A 135 -38.95 25.94 1.60
C ALA A 135 -38.28 24.88 2.50
N ARG A 136 -39.07 24.08 3.21
CA ARG A 136 -38.57 22.95 4.03
C ARG A 136 -37.90 21.88 3.17
N LYS A 137 -38.51 21.54 2.02
CA LYS A 137 -37.90 20.60 1.05
C LYS A 137 -36.55 21.11 0.53
N GLN A 138 -36.48 22.42 0.17
CA GLN A 138 -35.22 23.03 -0.27
C GLN A 138 -34.14 23.00 0.84
N ALA A 139 -34.54 23.27 2.09
CA ALA A 139 -33.63 23.15 3.24
C ALA A 139 -33.12 21.72 3.43
N GLY A 140 -33.96 20.71 3.30
CA GLY A 140 -33.58 19.30 3.33
C GLY A 140 -32.54 18.94 2.23
N ILE A 141 -32.74 19.45 1.00
CA ILE A 141 -31.77 19.28 -0.08
C ILE A 141 -30.44 19.95 0.27
N ILE A 142 -30.40 21.14 0.81
CA ILE A 142 -29.20 21.86 1.22
C ILE A 142 -28.46 21.05 2.29
N LYS A 143 -29.15 20.52 3.30
CA LYS A 143 -28.62 19.67 4.35
C LYS A 143 -28.00 18.41 3.77
N GLU A 144 -28.71 17.72 2.88
CA GLU A 144 -28.22 16.49 2.22
C GLU A 144 -26.92 16.74 1.40
N GLN A 145 -26.92 17.81 0.57
CA GLN A 145 -25.74 18.16 -0.22
C GLN A 145 -24.56 18.57 0.66
N SER A 146 -24.81 19.27 1.76
CA SER A 146 -23.80 19.63 2.74
C SER A 146 -23.19 18.40 3.40
N LEU A 147 -24.00 17.40 3.74
CA LEU A 147 -23.53 16.11 4.26
C LEU A 147 -22.66 15.35 3.25
N LYS A 148 -23.05 15.37 1.96
CA LYS A 148 -22.23 14.78 0.88
C LYS A 148 -20.86 15.48 0.77
N ILE A 149 -20.82 16.82 0.83
CA ILE A 149 -19.56 17.58 0.80
C ILE A 149 -18.69 17.22 2.00
N LYS A 150 -19.25 17.13 3.22
CA LYS A 150 -18.54 16.70 4.43
C LYS A 150 -17.90 15.33 4.23
N THR A 151 -18.63 14.37 3.74
CA THR A 151 -18.15 13.02 3.47
C THR A 151 -16.99 13.03 2.45
N LEU A 152 -17.12 13.79 1.35
CA LEU A 152 -16.06 13.91 0.34
C LEU A 152 -14.76 14.48 0.90
N ILE A 153 -14.85 15.48 1.80
CA ILE A 153 -13.68 16.08 2.44
C ILE A 153 -13.02 15.09 3.41
N GLU A 154 -13.82 14.34 4.18
CA GLU A 154 -13.32 13.29 5.08
C GLU A 154 -12.65 12.16 4.29
N ASP A 155 -13.22 11.80 3.13
CA ASP A 155 -12.67 10.79 2.23
C ASP A 155 -11.36 11.26 1.60
N LEU A 156 -11.26 12.51 1.16
CA LEU A 156 -10.04 13.08 0.62
C LEU A 156 -8.91 13.10 1.66
N ASN A 157 -9.22 13.53 2.89
CA ASN A 157 -8.26 13.56 3.99
C ASN A 157 -7.77 12.15 4.35
N LEU A 158 -8.69 11.18 4.47
CA LEU A 158 -8.32 9.78 4.75
C LEU A 158 -7.46 9.19 3.64
N THR A 159 -7.86 9.38 2.37
CA THR A 159 -7.10 8.88 1.21
C THR A 159 -5.67 9.43 1.21
N SER A 160 -5.52 10.74 1.42
CA SER A 160 -4.20 11.36 1.50
C SER A 160 -3.35 10.77 2.63
N LYS A 161 -3.90 10.64 3.84
CA LYS A 161 -3.17 10.06 4.98
C LYS A 161 -2.78 8.60 4.78
N LEU A 162 -3.63 7.79 4.14
CA LEU A 162 -3.33 6.40 3.83
C LEU A 162 -2.29 6.27 2.72
N GLU A 163 -2.38 7.11 1.67
CA GLU A 163 -1.45 7.12 0.54
C GLU A 163 -0.01 7.38 0.99
N TYR A 164 0.18 8.30 1.93
CA TYR A 164 1.49 8.66 2.47
C TYR A 164 1.85 7.95 3.77
N GLN A 165 1.12 6.88 4.14
CA GLN A 165 1.34 6.10 5.37
C GLN A 165 1.35 6.94 6.66
N MET A 166 0.67 8.08 6.66
CA MET A 166 0.57 9.00 7.80
C MET A 166 -0.65 8.71 8.68
N GLN A 167 -1.51 7.76 8.30
CA GLN A 167 -2.63 7.32 9.11
C GLN A 167 -2.15 6.25 10.11
N PRO A 168 -2.13 6.53 11.43
CA PRO A 168 -1.86 5.50 12.41
C PRO A 168 -3.01 4.49 12.41
N LEU A 169 -2.71 3.22 12.07
CA LEU A 169 -3.68 2.15 12.11
C LEU A 169 -3.84 1.65 13.55
N ARG A 170 -5.07 1.51 14.00
CA ARG A 170 -5.38 0.83 15.26
C ARG A 170 -5.51 -0.65 15.00
N MET A 171 -4.37 -1.33 14.94
CA MET A 171 -4.32 -2.76 14.66
C MET A 171 -4.83 -3.55 15.85
N GLU A 172 -5.99 -4.16 15.72
CA GLU A 172 -6.61 -5.07 16.71
C GLU A 172 -6.95 -6.41 16.06
N LYS A 173 -7.06 -7.44 16.89
CA LYS A 173 -7.46 -8.78 16.45
C LYS A 173 -8.98 -8.85 16.40
N TYR A 174 -9.54 -9.24 15.25
CA TYR A 174 -10.97 -9.39 15.07
C TYR A 174 -11.33 -10.64 14.26
N VAL A 175 -12.58 -11.08 14.41
CA VAL A 175 -13.16 -12.20 13.67
C VAL A 175 -13.86 -11.64 12.42
N PRO A 176 -13.45 -12.02 11.18
CA PRO A 176 -14.03 -11.48 9.97
C PRO A 176 -15.53 -11.77 9.84
N ALA A 177 -16.01 -12.96 10.27
CA ALA A 177 -17.42 -13.27 10.24
C ALA A 177 -18.26 -12.29 11.08
N ALA A 178 -17.77 -11.91 12.27
CA ALA A 178 -18.46 -10.95 13.12
C ALA A 178 -18.51 -9.54 12.50
N LEU A 179 -17.42 -9.10 11.88
CA LEU A 179 -17.37 -7.83 11.15
C LEU A 179 -18.38 -7.81 10.00
N LEU A 180 -18.39 -8.84 9.14
CA LEU A 180 -19.29 -8.91 8.00
C LEU A 180 -20.76 -8.89 8.41
N ARG A 181 -21.14 -9.64 9.45
CA ARG A 181 -22.51 -9.61 10.00
C ARG A 181 -22.85 -8.24 10.55
N SER A 182 -21.96 -7.62 11.30
CA SER A 182 -22.17 -6.27 11.86
C SER A 182 -22.44 -5.25 10.76
N VAL A 183 -21.68 -5.30 9.65
CA VAL A 183 -21.88 -4.42 8.49
C VAL A 183 -23.22 -4.69 7.81
N ALA A 184 -23.55 -5.97 7.58
CA ALA A 184 -24.84 -6.34 6.96
C ALA A 184 -26.02 -5.85 7.80
N VAL A 185 -26.02 -6.09 9.11
CA VAL A 185 -27.05 -5.62 10.03
C VAL A 185 -27.12 -4.10 10.07
N SER A 186 -25.99 -3.39 10.08
CA SER A 186 -25.95 -1.94 10.04
C SER A 186 -26.60 -1.36 8.77
N CYS A 187 -26.35 -1.98 7.60
CA CYS A 187 -26.98 -1.56 6.34
C CYS A 187 -28.48 -1.82 6.33
N LEU A 188 -28.92 -2.98 6.83
CA LEU A 188 -30.35 -3.31 6.91
C LEU A 188 -31.11 -2.40 7.87
N ASN A 189 -30.52 -2.08 9.03
CA ASN A 189 -31.12 -1.17 10.03
C ASN A 189 -31.13 0.29 9.57
N GLY A 190 -30.19 0.69 8.68
CA GLY A 190 -30.16 2.03 8.08
C GLY A 190 -31.31 2.28 7.10
N GLY A 191 -32.11 1.25 6.77
CA GLY A 191 -33.20 1.30 5.81
C GLY A 191 -32.65 1.29 4.38
N LEU A 192 -32.72 0.13 3.72
CA LEU A 192 -32.51 0.07 2.27
C LEU A 192 -33.75 0.60 1.58
N GLU A 193 -33.56 1.42 0.54
CA GLU A 193 -34.66 1.90 -0.29
C GLU A 193 -35.36 0.72 -1.01
N GLU A 194 -36.61 0.90 -1.41
CA GLU A 194 -37.37 -0.09 -2.16
C GLU A 194 -36.60 -0.47 -3.43
N GLY A 195 -36.46 -1.79 -3.69
CA GLY A 195 -35.74 -2.33 -4.84
C GLY A 195 -34.28 -2.76 -4.56
N TYR A 196 -33.78 -2.57 -3.34
CA TYR A 196 -32.45 -3.09 -2.96
C TYR A 196 -32.57 -4.23 -1.95
N GLU A 197 -31.85 -5.31 -2.21
CA GLU A 197 -31.74 -6.47 -1.32
C GLU A 197 -30.28 -6.68 -0.93
N LEU A 198 -30.02 -6.90 0.35
CA LEU A 198 -28.69 -7.24 0.87
C LEU A 198 -28.72 -8.65 1.46
N GLU A 199 -27.92 -9.53 0.90
CA GLU A 199 -27.72 -10.90 1.36
C GLU A 199 -26.28 -11.09 1.87
N ALA A 200 -26.10 -11.84 2.98
CA ALA A 200 -24.81 -12.14 3.55
C ALA A 200 -24.55 -13.66 3.50
N ASP A 201 -23.55 -14.06 2.72
CA ASP A 201 -23.10 -15.45 2.59
C ASP A 201 -21.71 -15.62 3.20
N ILE A 202 -21.68 -15.96 4.50
CA ILE A 202 -20.46 -16.00 5.32
C ILE A 202 -20.14 -17.45 5.66
N GLY A 203 -19.00 -17.95 5.18
CA GLY A 203 -18.53 -19.30 5.44
C GLY A 203 -18.30 -19.57 6.93
N GLU A 204 -18.69 -20.76 7.38
CA GLU A 204 -18.51 -21.19 8.78
C GLU A 204 -17.02 -21.20 9.19
N GLU A 205 -16.12 -21.42 8.24
CA GLU A 205 -14.67 -21.39 8.48
C GLU A 205 -14.16 -20.04 8.98
N LEU A 206 -14.85 -18.93 8.67
CA LEU A 206 -14.47 -17.60 9.14
C LEU A 206 -14.78 -17.33 10.61
N GLU A 207 -15.62 -18.14 11.23
CA GLU A 207 -15.94 -18.04 12.67
C GLU A 207 -14.72 -18.28 13.57
N GLY A 208 -13.79 -19.12 13.07
CA GLY A 208 -12.57 -19.46 13.79
C GLY A 208 -11.35 -18.68 13.37
N LEU A 209 -11.46 -17.79 12.39
CA LEU A 209 -10.34 -17.02 11.89
C LEU A 209 -10.15 -15.72 12.66
N VAL A 210 -8.89 -15.30 12.76
CA VAL A 210 -8.50 -14.01 13.32
C VAL A 210 -7.70 -13.24 12.31
N LEU A 211 -8.15 -12.03 12.02
CA LEU A 211 -7.40 -11.02 11.26
C LEU A 211 -6.87 -9.96 12.21
N ALA A 212 -5.77 -9.31 11.82
CA ALA A 212 -5.28 -8.09 12.46
C ALA A 212 -5.57 -6.89 11.57
N GLY A 213 -6.19 -5.85 12.12
CA GLY A 213 -6.50 -4.65 11.34
C GLY A 213 -7.28 -3.62 12.13
N ASP A 214 -7.48 -2.47 11.53
CA ASP A 214 -8.34 -1.40 12.05
C ASP A 214 -9.80 -1.67 11.64
N VAL A 215 -10.59 -2.19 12.57
CA VAL A 215 -11.99 -2.59 12.37
C VAL A 215 -12.84 -1.43 11.82
N ARG A 216 -12.59 -0.18 12.26
CA ARG A 216 -13.33 0.98 11.80
C ARG A 216 -13.06 1.30 10.33
N LEU A 217 -11.79 1.20 9.91
CA LEU A 217 -11.43 1.38 8.50
C LEU A 217 -11.96 0.24 7.64
N MET A 218 -11.90 -0.99 8.12
CA MET A 218 -12.49 -2.15 7.42
C MET A 218 -14.01 -2.00 7.27
N THR A 219 -14.72 -1.60 8.31
CA THR A 219 -16.15 -1.29 8.27
C THR A 219 -16.44 -0.20 7.23
N ARG A 220 -15.65 0.88 7.20
CA ARG A 220 -15.77 1.96 6.21
C ARG A 220 -15.54 1.47 4.78
N ALA A 221 -14.56 0.59 4.56
CA ALA A 221 -14.31 -0.01 3.25
C ALA A 221 -15.52 -0.80 2.74
N LEU A 222 -16.13 -1.62 3.60
CA LEU A 222 -17.31 -2.41 3.26
C LEU A 222 -18.54 -1.52 3.00
N HIS A 223 -18.79 -0.52 3.82
CA HIS A 223 -19.85 0.46 3.57
C HIS A 223 -19.64 1.24 2.27
N ASN A 224 -18.40 1.57 1.91
CA ASN A 224 -18.11 2.22 0.63
C ASN A 224 -18.42 1.30 -0.56
N LEU A 225 -18.15 -0.01 -0.47
CA LEU A 225 -18.49 -0.96 -1.53
C LEU A 225 -20.00 -1.13 -1.66
N ILE A 226 -20.72 -1.39 -0.57
CA ILE A 226 -22.18 -1.53 -0.55
C ILE A 226 -22.84 -0.23 -1.04
N GLY A 227 -22.41 0.91 -0.53
CA GLY A 227 -22.92 2.23 -0.95
C GLY A 227 -22.59 2.56 -2.42
N ASN A 228 -21.54 1.97 -2.98
CA ASN A 228 -21.24 2.08 -4.41
C ASN A 228 -22.27 1.33 -5.25
N SER A 229 -22.60 0.09 -4.87
CA SER A 229 -23.64 -0.72 -5.53
C SER A 229 -25.00 -0.03 -5.47
N ILE A 230 -25.38 0.59 -4.34
CA ILE A 230 -26.63 1.32 -4.20
C ILE A 230 -26.66 2.58 -5.09
N ARG A 231 -25.59 3.37 -5.13
CA ARG A 231 -25.55 4.64 -5.89
C ARG A 231 -25.52 4.49 -7.39
N HIS A 232 -24.98 3.39 -7.90
CA HIS A 232 -24.77 3.18 -9.34
C HIS A 232 -25.80 2.28 -10.01
N ASN A 233 -26.74 1.74 -9.24
CA ASN A 233 -27.83 0.93 -9.75
C ASN A 233 -29.19 1.52 -9.32
N THR A 234 -30.23 1.26 -10.10
CA THR A 234 -31.62 1.63 -9.80
C THR A 234 -32.40 0.44 -9.23
N GLY A 235 -31.92 -0.08 -8.08
CA GLY A 235 -32.34 -1.35 -7.51
C GLY A 235 -31.40 -2.49 -7.93
N CYS A 236 -30.90 -3.24 -6.96
CA CYS A 236 -30.05 -4.42 -7.20
C CYS A 236 -30.04 -5.33 -5.97
N ARG A 237 -29.69 -6.59 -6.21
CA ARG A 237 -29.33 -7.54 -5.16
C ARG A 237 -27.83 -7.45 -4.91
N ILE A 238 -27.46 -7.20 -3.65
CA ILE A 238 -26.07 -7.10 -3.20
C ILE A 238 -25.75 -8.32 -2.35
N LEU A 239 -24.73 -9.07 -2.73
CA LEU A 239 -24.24 -10.23 -2.01
C LEU A 239 -22.91 -9.88 -1.31
N LEU A 240 -22.92 -9.86 0.03
CA LEU A 240 -21.73 -9.76 0.86
C LEU A 240 -21.26 -11.17 1.21
N SER A 241 -20.16 -11.62 0.63
CA SER A 241 -19.62 -12.96 0.83
C SER A 241 -18.31 -12.96 1.61
N GLY A 242 -18.07 -14.03 2.36
CA GLY A 242 -16.82 -14.25 3.07
C GLY A 242 -16.40 -15.72 3.01
N ARG A 243 -15.14 -16.00 2.60
CA ARG A 243 -14.57 -17.35 2.48
C ARG A 243 -13.10 -17.37 2.84
N LEU A 244 -12.63 -18.53 3.31
CA LEU A 244 -11.21 -18.83 3.41
C LEU A 244 -10.71 -19.38 2.08
N VAL A 245 -9.64 -18.79 1.52
CA VAL A 245 -9.05 -19.27 0.28
C VAL A 245 -7.55 -19.53 0.47
N GLN A 246 -7.05 -20.57 -0.18
CA GLN A 246 -5.64 -20.91 -0.21
C GLN A 246 -5.03 -20.38 -1.50
N GLN A 247 -4.30 -19.29 -1.43
CA GLN A 247 -3.58 -18.72 -2.57
C GLN A 247 -2.09 -18.57 -2.21
N GLY A 248 -1.29 -19.62 -2.50
CA GLY A 248 0.12 -19.69 -2.11
C GLY A 248 0.34 -20.23 -0.70
N PRO A 249 1.46 -19.87 -0.03
CA PRO A 249 1.85 -20.45 1.26
C PRO A 249 1.03 -19.95 2.46
N VAL A 250 0.35 -18.82 2.32
CA VAL A 250 -0.42 -18.20 3.41
C VAL A 250 -1.90 -18.21 3.06
N PRO A 251 -2.78 -18.69 3.98
CA PRO A 251 -4.21 -18.62 3.77
C PRO A 251 -4.68 -17.15 3.79
N LEU A 252 -5.66 -16.84 2.94
CA LEU A 252 -6.25 -15.51 2.81
C LEU A 252 -7.74 -15.56 3.16
N CYS A 253 -8.21 -14.54 3.85
CA CYS A 253 -9.62 -14.26 3.99
C CYS A 253 -10.08 -13.49 2.75
N ARG A 254 -10.96 -14.10 1.95
CA ARG A 254 -11.61 -13.47 0.80
C ARG A 254 -12.93 -12.89 1.24
N ILE A 255 -13.10 -11.59 1.06
CA ILE A 255 -14.36 -10.88 1.24
C ILE A 255 -14.80 -10.36 -0.12
N GLY A 256 -16.00 -10.72 -0.55
CA GLY A 256 -16.58 -10.29 -1.83
C GLY A 256 -17.80 -9.42 -1.60
N VAL A 257 -17.91 -8.33 -2.35
CA VAL A 257 -19.15 -7.56 -2.50
C VAL A 257 -19.52 -7.60 -3.96
N LYS A 258 -20.63 -8.27 -4.26
CA LYS A 258 -21.13 -8.49 -5.62
C LYS A 258 -22.51 -7.87 -5.76
N ASP A 259 -22.77 -7.20 -6.87
CA ASP A 259 -24.11 -6.78 -7.25
C ASP A 259 -24.52 -7.37 -8.61
N ASP A 260 -25.80 -7.43 -8.89
CA ASP A 260 -26.37 -7.89 -10.16
C ASP A 260 -26.62 -6.73 -11.14
N GLY A 261 -26.08 -5.56 -10.85
CA GLY A 261 -26.18 -4.36 -11.68
C GLY A 261 -25.22 -4.33 -12.86
N ASN A 262 -24.89 -3.10 -13.31
CA ASN A 262 -24.09 -2.87 -14.51
C ASN A 262 -22.60 -3.23 -14.34
N GLY A 263 -22.12 -3.41 -13.10
CA GLY A 263 -20.72 -3.64 -12.77
C GLY A 263 -19.85 -2.38 -12.93
N ILE A 264 -18.58 -2.50 -12.53
CA ILE A 264 -17.58 -1.43 -12.61
C ILE A 264 -16.95 -1.43 -14.00
N PRO A 265 -16.97 -0.30 -14.75
CA PRO A 265 -16.38 -0.19 -16.08
C PRO A 265 -14.91 -0.59 -16.11
N GLN A 266 -14.46 -1.21 -17.23
CA GLN A 266 -13.08 -1.67 -17.39
C GLN A 266 -12.07 -0.55 -17.19
N GLU A 267 -12.32 0.65 -17.72
CA GLU A 267 -11.44 1.81 -17.59
C GLU A 267 -11.16 2.17 -16.12
N ILE A 268 -12.18 2.05 -15.26
CA ILE A 268 -12.03 2.31 -13.81
C ILE A 268 -11.22 1.21 -13.14
N ARG A 269 -11.45 -0.06 -13.55
CA ARG A 269 -10.70 -1.22 -13.03
C ARG A 269 -9.22 -1.07 -13.39
N ASP A 270 -8.90 -0.76 -14.63
CA ASP A 270 -7.53 -0.56 -15.11
C ASP A 270 -6.81 0.56 -14.32
N ILE A 271 -7.46 1.71 -14.09
CA ILE A 271 -6.90 2.80 -13.27
C ILE A 271 -6.63 2.34 -11.82
N LEU A 272 -7.48 1.50 -11.28
CA LEU A 272 -7.32 1.00 -9.91
C LEU A 272 -6.32 -0.17 -9.83
N GLU A 273 -6.14 -0.96 -10.88
CA GLU A 273 -5.20 -2.09 -10.93
C GLU A 273 -3.76 -1.65 -11.26
N GLU A 274 -3.55 -0.48 -11.88
CA GLU A 274 -2.22 0.04 -12.13
C GLU A 274 -1.42 0.08 -10.82
N LYS A 275 -0.42 -0.83 -10.74
CA LYS A 275 0.55 -0.84 -9.63
C LYS A 275 1.30 0.47 -9.63
N PRO A 276 1.49 1.13 -8.48
CA PRO A 276 2.46 2.20 -8.40
C PRO A 276 3.80 1.60 -8.86
N ALA A 277 4.39 2.18 -9.90
CA ALA A 277 5.68 1.75 -10.44
C ALA A 277 6.71 1.79 -9.31
N MET A 278 7.03 0.63 -8.74
CA MET A 278 8.12 0.47 -7.80
C MET A 278 9.41 0.70 -8.57
N GLY A 279 10.03 1.87 -8.38
CA GLY A 279 11.43 2.12 -8.72
C GLY A 279 11.74 2.13 -10.21
N GLY A 280 11.30 3.16 -10.91
CA GLY A 280 11.81 3.52 -12.23
C GLY A 280 12.03 5.02 -12.24
N THR A 281 13.29 5.44 -12.34
CA THR A 281 13.68 6.78 -12.77
C THR A 281 13.21 6.99 -14.22
N GLY A 282 11.94 7.29 -14.36
CA GLY A 282 11.31 7.67 -15.62
C GLY A 282 10.60 8.98 -15.35
N ALA A 283 11.04 10.03 -15.99
CA ALA A 283 10.46 11.34 -15.99
C ALA A 283 8.93 11.26 -15.95
N ALA A 284 8.33 12.07 -15.08
CA ALA A 284 6.92 12.36 -15.09
C ALA A 284 6.54 12.97 -16.44
N GLU A 285 6.32 12.11 -17.43
CA GLU A 285 5.59 12.47 -18.64
C GLU A 285 4.21 11.84 -18.55
N GLY A 286 3.23 12.70 -18.38
CA GLY A 286 1.86 12.39 -18.70
C GLY A 286 1.09 11.61 -17.66
N GLY A 287 1.03 12.08 -16.41
CA GLY A 287 -0.25 12.06 -15.74
C GLY A 287 -1.21 12.80 -16.66
N LYS A 288 -1.93 12.06 -17.51
CA LYS A 288 -3.10 12.62 -18.17
C LYS A 288 -4.02 13.12 -17.07
N SER A 289 -3.78 14.37 -16.68
CA SER A 289 -4.75 15.20 -15.99
C SER A 289 -5.99 15.13 -16.86
N LEU A 290 -6.98 14.36 -16.43
CA LEU A 290 -8.35 14.46 -16.92
C LEU A 290 -8.97 15.78 -16.42
N ALA A 291 -8.17 16.86 -16.47
CA ALA A 291 -8.60 18.22 -16.32
C ALA A 291 -8.77 18.79 -17.72
N GLY A 292 -10.01 18.93 -18.16
CA GLY A 292 -10.32 19.81 -19.25
C GLY A 292 -11.03 19.21 -20.45
N GLN A 293 -12.30 18.87 -20.26
CA GLN A 293 -13.32 19.31 -21.21
C GLN A 293 -14.45 19.97 -20.40
N PRO A 294 -14.80 21.24 -20.67
CA PRO A 294 -15.94 21.91 -20.04
C PRO A 294 -17.22 21.44 -20.73
N GLY A 295 -17.87 20.42 -20.17
CA GLY A 295 -19.09 19.89 -20.77
C GLY A 295 -19.58 18.64 -20.07
N ASN A 296 -20.31 18.84 -19.01
CA ASN A 296 -21.10 17.91 -18.22
C ASN A 296 -20.54 17.56 -16.82
N PRO A 297 -20.94 18.25 -15.75
CA PRO A 297 -20.50 17.97 -14.40
C PRO A 297 -21.10 16.68 -13.81
N SER A 298 -22.03 16.01 -14.52
CA SER A 298 -22.74 14.82 -14.03
C SER A 298 -22.15 13.46 -14.45
N GLY A 299 -21.04 13.43 -15.21
CA GLY A 299 -20.56 12.20 -15.87
C GLY A 299 -19.24 11.62 -15.40
N ARG A 300 -18.60 12.14 -14.34
CA ARG A 300 -17.36 11.51 -13.84
C ARG A 300 -17.69 10.42 -12.82
N PRO A 301 -17.33 9.16 -13.08
CA PRO A 301 -17.57 8.09 -12.12
C PRO A 301 -16.87 8.41 -10.80
N HIS A 302 -17.56 8.17 -9.68
CA HIS A 302 -17.07 8.41 -8.33
C HIS A 302 -16.01 7.37 -7.95
N ILE A 303 -14.79 7.51 -8.48
CA ILE A 303 -13.64 6.62 -8.23
C ILE A 303 -13.15 6.73 -6.78
N MET A 304 -13.50 7.82 -6.07
CA MET A 304 -12.95 8.13 -4.75
C MET A 304 -13.23 7.01 -3.73
N GLY A 305 -14.46 6.50 -3.66
CA GLY A 305 -14.82 5.42 -2.72
C GLY A 305 -14.01 4.13 -2.94
N LEU A 306 -13.82 3.73 -4.20
CA LEU A 306 -13.01 2.55 -4.54
C LEU A 306 -11.51 2.78 -4.26
N ARG A 307 -10.99 3.99 -4.46
CA ARG A 307 -9.60 4.33 -4.06
C ARG A 307 -9.40 4.20 -2.56
N ILE A 308 -10.35 4.67 -1.76
CA ILE A 308 -10.31 4.52 -0.30
C ILE A 308 -10.29 3.05 0.09
N VAL A 309 -11.14 2.22 -0.51
CA VAL A 309 -11.15 0.79 -0.26
C VAL A 309 -9.78 0.19 -0.57
N LYS A 310 -9.23 0.46 -1.77
CA LYS A 310 -7.89 -0.03 -2.16
C LYS A 310 -6.81 0.39 -1.17
N GLN A 311 -6.80 1.65 -0.75
CA GLN A 311 -5.84 2.20 0.21
C GLN A 311 -5.96 1.52 1.58
N ILE A 312 -7.18 1.35 2.09
CA ILE A 312 -7.44 0.66 3.35
C ILE A 312 -6.92 -0.77 3.28
N ILE A 313 -7.27 -1.51 2.24
CA ILE A 313 -6.86 -2.91 2.08
C ILE A 313 -5.34 -3.04 1.96
N ASN A 314 -4.69 -2.18 1.16
CA ASN A 314 -3.23 -2.14 1.05
C ASN A 314 -2.54 -1.85 2.39
N ALA A 315 -3.09 -0.91 3.17
CA ALA A 315 -2.56 -0.58 4.50
C ALA A 315 -2.68 -1.75 5.50
N HIS A 316 -3.58 -2.70 5.24
CA HIS A 316 -3.74 -3.95 6.01
C HIS A 316 -2.93 -5.13 5.42
N GLY A 317 -2.05 -4.89 4.46
CA GLY A 317 -1.25 -5.94 3.81
C GLY A 317 -2.06 -6.85 2.89
N GLY A 318 -3.29 -6.45 2.55
CA GLY A 318 -4.17 -7.16 1.63
C GLY A 318 -4.07 -6.63 0.19
N ARG A 319 -4.94 -7.14 -0.67
CA ARG A 319 -5.09 -6.66 -2.04
C ARG A 319 -6.56 -6.64 -2.45
N MET A 320 -6.90 -5.73 -3.35
CA MET A 320 -8.23 -5.61 -3.95
C MET A 320 -8.15 -6.09 -5.40
N GLU A 321 -9.11 -6.91 -5.79
CA GLU A 321 -9.25 -7.48 -7.13
C GLU A 321 -10.68 -7.28 -7.61
N PHE A 322 -10.91 -7.42 -8.93
CA PHE A 322 -12.24 -7.35 -9.52
C PHE A 322 -12.55 -8.66 -10.25
N SER A 323 -13.83 -9.05 -10.27
CA SER A 323 -14.29 -10.13 -11.18
C SER A 323 -14.17 -9.68 -12.64
N GLY A 324 -14.04 -10.64 -13.56
CA GLY A 324 -13.89 -10.35 -14.99
C GLY A 324 -15.03 -9.52 -15.57
N ASP A 325 -16.25 -9.68 -15.05
CA ASP A 325 -17.46 -8.92 -15.43
C ASP A 325 -17.60 -7.57 -14.68
N GLY A 326 -16.71 -7.29 -13.71
CA GLY A 326 -16.72 -6.08 -12.91
C GLY A 326 -17.86 -5.98 -11.88
N ARG A 327 -18.65 -7.04 -11.69
CA ARG A 327 -19.79 -7.04 -10.77
C ARG A 327 -19.42 -7.41 -9.33
N GLU A 328 -18.22 -7.92 -9.12
CA GLU A 328 -17.73 -8.26 -7.79
C GLU A 328 -16.41 -7.56 -7.51
N VAL A 329 -16.32 -6.92 -6.34
CA VAL A 329 -15.07 -6.44 -5.76
C VAL A 329 -14.63 -7.43 -4.70
N ILE A 330 -13.40 -7.91 -4.82
CA ILE A 330 -12.81 -8.94 -3.99
C ILE A 330 -11.69 -8.33 -3.15
N LEU A 331 -11.78 -8.51 -1.84
CA LEU A 331 -10.77 -8.10 -0.88
C LEU A 331 -10.09 -9.36 -0.33
N LEU A 332 -8.76 -9.42 -0.44
CA LEU A 332 -7.94 -10.52 0.02
C LEU A 332 -7.06 -10.05 1.17
N LEU A 333 -7.25 -10.61 2.35
CA LEU A 333 -6.56 -10.20 3.58
C LEU A 333 -5.79 -11.38 4.18
N PRO A 334 -4.53 -11.19 4.64
CA PRO A 334 -3.77 -12.26 5.24
C PRO A 334 -4.36 -12.69 6.59
N VAL A 335 -4.46 -14.00 6.80
CA VAL A 335 -4.92 -14.57 8.07
C VAL A 335 -3.77 -14.51 9.08
N THR A 336 -4.04 -13.96 10.27
CA THR A 336 -3.04 -13.82 11.34
C THR A 336 -3.11 -14.93 12.40
N GLY A 337 -4.20 -15.68 12.44
CA GLY A 337 -4.37 -16.78 13.39
C GLY A 337 -5.77 -17.40 13.37
N THR A 338 -5.96 -18.36 14.25
CA THR A 338 -7.26 -19.01 14.48
C THR A 338 -7.63 -18.92 15.97
N LEU A 339 -8.92 -18.89 16.26
CA LEU A 339 -9.41 -18.99 17.64
C LEU A 339 -9.31 -20.45 18.11
N ASP A 340 -8.85 -20.66 19.35
CA ASP A 340 -8.88 -21.98 19.97
C ASP A 340 -10.33 -22.53 20.01
N THR A 341 -10.46 -23.81 19.72
CA THR A 341 -11.75 -24.49 19.50
C THR A 341 -12.70 -24.46 20.72
N GLU A 342 -12.17 -24.31 21.93
CA GLU A 342 -12.99 -24.21 23.17
C GLU A 342 -13.69 -22.85 23.29
N LYS A 343 -13.03 -21.75 22.94
CA LYS A 343 -13.65 -20.42 22.92
C LYS A 343 -14.68 -20.26 21.81
N LYS A 344 -14.61 -21.10 20.78
CA LYS A 344 -15.54 -21.13 19.65
C LYS A 344 -16.94 -21.63 20.07
N LYS A 345 -17.02 -22.63 20.95
CA LYS A 345 -18.29 -23.16 21.45
C LYS A 345 -19.01 -22.20 22.40
N GLU A 346 -18.27 -21.49 23.26
CA GLU A 346 -18.88 -20.50 24.16
C GLU A 346 -19.44 -19.29 23.42
N LYS A 347 -18.70 -18.73 22.44
CA LYS A 347 -19.20 -17.60 21.63
C LYS A 347 -20.43 -17.97 20.82
N LYS A 348 -20.49 -19.15 20.21
CA LYS A 348 -21.67 -19.62 19.46
C LYS A 348 -22.91 -19.66 20.34
N LYS A 349 -22.77 -20.13 21.57
CA LYS A 349 -23.87 -20.22 22.57
C LYS A 349 -24.38 -18.82 22.98
N TRP A 350 -23.48 -17.84 23.14
CA TRP A 350 -23.84 -16.46 23.45
C TRP A 350 -24.59 -15.77 22.31
N TRP A 351 -24.20 -15.99 21.07
CA TRP A 351 -24.86 -15.42 19.88
C TRP A 351 -26.23 -16.03 19.63
N GLU A 352 -26.40 -17.33 19.84
CA GLU A 352 -27.71 -17.98 19.78
C GLU A 352 -28.66 -17.41 20.84
N ILE A 353 -28.19 -17.15 22.05
CA ILE A 353 -28.99 -16.56 23.14
C ILE A 353 -29.40 -15.12 22.78
N LEU A 354 -28.51 -14.31 22.25
CA LEU A 354 -28.83 -12.93 21.82
C LEU A 354 -29.80 -12.92 20.65
N TRP A 355 -29.60 -13.77 19.66
CA TRP A 355 -30.46 -13.82 18.47
C TRP A 355 -31.86 -14.33 18.78
N TYR A 356 -32.02 -15.33 19.67
CA TYR A 356 -33.32 -15.80 20.16
C TYR A 356 -34.00 -14.77 21.10
N GLY A 357 -33.22 -13.96 21.83
CA GLY A 357 -33.73 -12.89 22.66
C GLY A 357 -34.38 -11.76 21.87
N GLU A 358 -33.73 -11.27 20.83
CA GLU A 358 -34.25 -10.20 19.96
C GLU A 358 -35.48 -10.62 19.14
N ASN A 359 -35.49 -11.84 18.61
CA ASN A 359 -36.66 -12.34 17.86
C ASN A 359 -37.88 -12.59 18.74
N ARG A 360 -37.69 -12.87 20.05
CA ARG A 360 -38.82 -13.00 20.99
C ARG A 360 -39.48 -11.67 21.32
N ILE A 361 -38.74 -10.58 21.32
CA ILE A 361 -39.26 -9.21 21.56
C ILE A 361 -40.10 -8.75 20.38
N LYS A 362 -39.68 -9.01 19.13
CA LYS A 362 -40.44 -8.65 17.91
C LYS A 362 -41.74 -9.47 17.71
N THR A 363 -41.85 -10.64 18.33
CA THR A 363 -43.07 -11.45 18.26
C THR A 363 -44.10 -11.05 19.34
N LEU A 364 -43.64 -10.41 20.42
CA LEU A 364 -44.55 -9.91 21.49
C LEU A 364 -45.12 -8.51 21.23
N GLU A 365 -44.53 -7.76 20.30
CA GLU A 365 -45.05 -6.46 19.84
C GLU A 365 -46.06 -6.57 18.67
N LYS A 366 -46.33 -7.78 18.15
CA LYS A 366 -47.29 -8.04 17.06
C LYS A 366 -48.57 -8.79 17.47
N ASN A 367 -48.78 -9.00 18.80
CA ASN A 367 -50.07 -9.49 19.36
C ASN A 367 -50.68 -8.42 20.31
#